data_b191ebe5fa235eaf551e90e61fa6627c
#
_entry.id   b191ebe5fa235eaf551e90e61fa6627c
#
_cell.length_a   1.000
_cell.length_b   1.000
_cell.length_c   1.000
_cell.angle_alpha   90.00
_cell.angle_beta   90.00
_cell.angle_gamma   90.00
#
_symmetry.space_group_name_H-M   'P 1'
#
loop_
_entity.id
_entity.type
_entity.pdbx_description
1 polymer ?
#
loop_
_entity_poly.entity_id
_entity_poly.type
_entity_poly.pdbx_seq_one_letter_code
_entity_poly.pdbx_strand_id
1 'polypeptide(L)'
;MRDVRKETLDEDLRVLDNRISLSKWLIVGSGLILPSIYFVWFSYHSIPISIDSGDWGTLGDFIGGILNPLIAFSAFYWLTRSVRIQKEELGQTRATLDETLDAQSAQIKISALTALISSATSEIDVLHTRLTYLCAQFKTDDVTGILNLEGEWISIEAARTRIAAINSEISIQLQRRYTYEVYILNLLQSAEIDNNTPP
;
A
#
# COMPACT_ATOMS: atom_id res chain seq x y z
N MET A 1 -12.98 13.10 4.26
CA MET A 1 -11.80 13.43 3.44
C MET A 1 -11.68 12.62 2.13
N ARG A 2 -11.92 11.30 2.12
CA ARG A 2 -11.87 10.48 0.86
C ARG A 2 -12.88 10.89 -0.22
N ASP A 3 -14.08 11.30 0.15
CA ASP A 3 -15.14 11.66 -0.81
C ASP A 3 -14.88 13.00 -1.51
N VAL A 4 -14.39 14.01 -0.80
CA VAL A 4 -14.04 15.32 -1.38
C VAL A 4 -12.89 15.17 -2.39
N ARG A 5 -11.93 14.28 -2.12
CA ARG A 5 -10.81 14.01 -3.03
C ARG A 5 -11.24 13.27 -4.29
N LYS A 6 -12.23 12.37 -4.21
CA LYS A 6 -12.81 11.70 -5.39
C LYS A 6 -13.57 12.69 -6.28
N GLU A 7 -14.32 13.59 -5.68
CA GLU A 7 -15.07 14.61 -6.42
C GLU A 7 -14.15 15.56 -7.20
N THR A 8 -13.05 16.02 -6.59
CA THR A 8 -12.04 16.85 -7.27
C THR A 8 -11.33 16.11 -8.40
N LEU A 9 -11.03 14.83 -8.21
CA LEU A 9 -10.39 14.00 -9.24
C LEU A 9 -11.31 13.75 -10.45
N ASP A 10 -12.59 13.48 -10.19
CA ASP A 10 -13.61 13.30 -11.23
C ASP A 10 -13.88 14.59 -12.02
N GLU A 11 -13.80 15.74 -11.36
CA GLU A 11 -13.95 17.05 -11.98
C GLU A 11 -12.74 17.39 -12.88
N ASP A 12 -11.53 17.11 -12.40
CA ASP A 12 -10.28 17.27 -13.19
C ASP A 12 -10.24 16.32 -14.40
N LEU A 13 -10.70 15.08 -14.25
CA LEU A 13 -10.84 14.13 -15.34
C LEU A 13 -11.86 14.59 -16.38
N ARG A 14 -13.00 15.12 -15.98
CA ARG A 14 -14.02 15.70 -16.88
C ARG A 14 -13.49 16.91 -17.66
N VAL A 15 -12.75 17.79 -17.01
CA VAL A 15 -12.12 18.95 -17.66
C VAL A 15 -11.07 18.50 -18.68
N LEU A 16 -10.33 17.46 -18.35
CA LEU A 16 -9.36 16.83 -19.27
C LEU A 16 -10.05 16.20 -20.48
N ASP A 17 -11.10 15.44 -20.27
CA ASP A 17 -11.83 14.74 -21.35
C ASP A 17 -12.49 15.73 -22.31
N ASN A 18 -13.05 16.82 -21.79
CA ASN A 18 -13.59 17.91 -22.61
C ASN A 18 -12.51 18.63 -23.46
N ARG A 19 -11.32 18.86 -22.91
CA ARG A 19 -10.22 19.47 -23.66
C ARG A 19 -9.64 18.53 -24.71
N ILE A 20 -9.58 17.22 -24.42
CA ILE A 20 -9.17 16.18 -25.37
C ILE A 20 -10.20 16.12 -26.53
N SER A 21 -11.47 16.12 -26.21
CA SER A 21 -12.54 16.11 -27.17
C SER A 21 -12.49 17.36 -28.07
N LEU A 22 -12.30 18.54 -27.49
CA LEU A 22 -12.19 19.79 -28.24
C LEU A 22 -10.98 19.77 -29.20
N SER A 23 -9.81 19.30 -28.75
CA SER A 23 -8.62 19.21 -29.63
C SER A 23 -8.80 18.21 -30.78
N LYS A 24 -9.47 17.07 -30.51
CA LYS A 24 -9.84 16.10 -31.56
C LYS A 24 -10.76 16.72 -32.59
N TRP A 25 -11.81 17.44 -32.16
CA TRP A 25 -12.73 18.11 -33.06
C TRP A 25 -12.08 19.25 -33.87
N LEU A 26 -11.12 19.97 -33.28
CA LEU A 26 -10.34 20.99 -33.97
C LEU A 26 -9.46 20.37 -35.08
N ILE A 27 -8.77 19.27 -34.82
CA ILE A 27 -7.93 18.57 -35.79
C ILE A 27 -8.80 18.00 -36.92
N VAL A 28 -9.87 17.27 -36.56
CA VAL A 28 -10.80 16.69 -37.55
C VAL A 28 -11.50 17.81 -38.36
N GLY A 29 -11.95 18.86 -37.68
CA GLY A 29 -12.57 20.01 -38.30
C GLY A 29 -11.64 20.72 -39.28
N SER A 30 -10.38 20.99 -38.92
CA SER A 30 -9.40 21.60 -39.79
C SER A 30 -9.11 20.72 -41.03
N GLY A 31 -9.04 19.40 -40.83
CA GLY A 31 -8.85 18.42 -41.91
C GLY A 31 -10.00 18.36 -42.91
N LEU A 32 -11.23 18.68 -42.47
CA LEU A 32 -12.42 18.74 -43.33
C LEU A 32 -12.64 20.14 -43.95
N ILE A 33 -12.39 21.20 -43.19
CA ILE A 33 -12.64 22.58 -43.62
C ILE A 33 -11.71 22.97 -44.78
N LEU A 34 -10.43 22.63 -44.73
CA LEU A 34 -9.48 22.99 -45.79
C LEU A 34 -9.87 22.42 -47.15
N PRO A 35 -10.16 21.12 -47.33
CA PRO A 35 -10.67 20.60 -48.59
C PRO A 35 -12.01 21.22 -48.99
N SER A 36 -12.91 21.45 -48.03
CA SER A 36 -14.23 22.02 -48.28
C SER A 36 -14.14 23.45 -48.84
N ILE A 37 -13.25 24.28 -48.33
CA ILE A 37 -12.99 25.64 -48.85
C ILE A 37 -12.46 25.54 -50.28
N TYR A 38 -11.59 24.62 -50.58
CA TYR A 38 -11.06 24.40 -51.91
C TYR A 38 -12.19 24.04 -52.89
N PHE A 39 -13.04 23.07 -52.54
CA PHE A 39 -14.17 22.66 -53.40
C PHE A 39 -15.19 23.76 -53.62
N VAL A 40 -15.53 24.54 -52.58
CA VAL A 40 -16.45 25.67 -52.67
C VAL A 40 -15.90 26.76 -53.57
N TRP A 41 -14.61 27.09 -53.45
CA TRP A 41 -13.94 28.07 -54.30
C TRP A 41 -13.96 27.67 -55.77
N PHE A 42 -13.63 26.43 -56.11
CA PHE A 42 -13.64 25.91 -57.47
C PHE A 42 -15.05 25.86 -58.05
N SER A 43 -16.04 25.46 -57.24
CA SER A 43 -17.45 25.43 -57.64
C SER A 43 -18.01 26.83 -57.95
N TYR A 44 -17.65 27.82 -57.12
CA TYR A 44 -18.10 29.20 -57.27
C TYR A 44 -17.53 29.87 -58.55
N HIS A 45 -16.29 29.57 -58.92
CA HIS A 45 -15.63 30.13 -60.08
C HIS A 45 -15.87 29.33 -61.39
N SER A 46 -16.72 28.30 -61.33
CA SER A 46 -17.00 27.41 -62.46
C SER A 46 -15.74 26.82 -63.12
N ILE A 47 -14.69 26.61 -62.35
CA ILE A 47 -13.44 26.00 -62.82
C ILE A 47 -13.65 24.47 -62.78
N PRO A 48 -13.41 23.79 -63.94
CA PRO A 48 -13.55 22.35 -64.02
C PRO A 48 -12.54 21.69 -63.05
N ILE A 49 -13.00 20.66 -62.30
CA ILE A 49 -12.13 19.86 -61.41
C ILE A 49 -11.07 19.20 -62.35
N SER A 50 -9.82 19.38 -62.02
CA SER A 50 -8.70 18.81 -62.75
C SER A 50 -8.74 17.29 -62.76
N ILE A 51 -8.49 16.70 -63.92
CA ILE A 51 -8.36 15.25 -64.12
C ILE A 51 -6.89 14.83 -63.95
N ASP A 52 -5.98 15.81 -63.83
CA ASP A 52 -4.54 15.56 -63.63
C ASP A 52 -4.21 15.14 -62.18
N SER A 53 -3.53 14.02 -62.09
CA SER A 53 -3.07 13.51 -60.75
C SER A 53 -2.04 14.41 -60.07
N GLY A 54 -1.30 15.23 -60.86
CA GLY A 54 -0.33 16.20 -60.35
C GLY A 54 -0.98 17.31 -59.54
N ASP A 55 -2.14 17.83 -59.98
CA ASP A 55 -2.87 18.86 -59.22
C ASP A 55 -3.40 18.36 -57.90
N TRP A 56 -3.85 17.11 -57.84
CA TRP A 56 -4.27 16.44 -56.64
C TRP A 56 -3.10 16.18 -55.65
N GLY A 57 -1.92 15.87 -56.19
CA GLY A 57 -0.68 15.76 -55.43
C GLY A 57 -0.33 17.07 -54.75
N THR A 58 -0.38 18.18 -55.51
CA THR A 58 -0.11 19.53 -54.98
C THR A 58 -1.10 19.95 -53.90
N LEU A 59 -2.38 19.63 -54.05
CA LEU A 59 -3.38 19.84 -53.00
C LEU A 59 -3.07 19.01 -51.76
N GLY A 60 -2.69 17.76 -51.91
CA GLY A 60 -2.29 16.87 -50.80
C GLY A 60 -1.07 17.42 -50.05
N ASP A 61 -0.06 17.91 -50.76
CA ASP A 61 1.13 18.52 -50.19
C ASP A 61 0.82 19.81 -49.44
N PHE A 62 -0.08 20.64 -49.98
CA PHE A 62 -0.54 21.86 -49.30
C PHE A 62 -1.27 21.54 -47.97
N ILE A 63 -2.20 20.59 -47.99
CA ILE A 63 -2.96 20.17 -46.81
C ILE A 63 -2.02 19.51 -45.81
N GLY A 64 -1.13 18.61 -46.26
CA GLY A 64 -0.14 17.94 -45.39
C GLY A 64 0.86 18.92 -44.80
N GLY A 65 1.29 19.93 -45.55
CA GLY A 65 2.19 20.97 -45.07
C GLY A 65 1.63 21.79 -43.91
N ILE A 66 0.29 21.95 -43.84
CA ILE A 66 -0.38 22.66 -42.75
C ILE A 66 -0.73 21.70 -41.62
N LEU A 67 -1.27 20.52 -41.93
CA LEU A 67 -1.76 19.57 -40.91
C LEU A 67 -0.63 18.89 -40.14
N ASN A 68 0.47 18.52 -40.78
CA ASN A 68 1.58 17.82 -40.16
C ASN A 68 2.19 18.61 -38.96
N PRO A 69 2.52 19.92 -39.10
CA PRO A 69 2.98 20.71 -37.96
C PRO A 69 1.95 20.81 -36.82
N LEU A 70 0.66 20.94 -37.17
CA LEU A 70 -0.42 21.03 -36.16
C LEU A 70 -0.57 19.73 -35.36
N ILE A 71 -0.53 18.59 -36.05
CA ILE A 71 -0.58 17.26 -35.44
C ILE A 71 0.66 17.06 -34.55
N ALA A 72 1.85 17.36 -35.06
CA ALA A 72 3.10 17.23 -34.30
C ALA A 72 3.10 18.09 -33.05
N PHE A 73 2.66 19.36 -33.12
CA PHE A 73 2.55 20.24 -31.99
C PHE A 73 1.52 19.73 -30.98
N SER A 74 0.37 19.24 -31.43
CA SER A 74 -0.65 18.66 -30.59
C SER A 74 -0.14 17.42 -29.84
N ALA A 75 0.57 16.53 -30.54
CA ALA A 75 1.18 15.34 -29.96
C ALA A 75 2.23 15.70 -28.88
N PHE A 76 3.08 16.69 -29.18
CA PHE A 76 4.07 17.19 -28.22
C PHE A 76 3.41 17.82 -26.98
N TYR A 77 2.37 18.60 -27.17
CA TYR A 77 1.61 19.19 -26.05
C TYR A 77 1.02 18.11 -25.14
N TRP A 78 0.38 17.10 -25.74
CA TRP A 78 -0.20 15.99 -24.98
C TRP A 78 0.85 15.13 -24.28
N LEU A 79 1.98 14.87 -24.93
CA LEU A 79 3.10 14.16 -24.31
C LEU A 79 3.63 14.89 -23.09
N THR A 80 3.88 16.19 -23.21
CA THR A 80 4.36 17.04 -22.11
C THR A 80 3.38 17.05 -20.92
N ARG A 81 2.08 17.12 -21.22
CA ARG A 81 1.05 17.07 -20.20
C ARG A 81 0.97 15.69 -19.53
N SER A 82 1.07 14.62 -20.29
CA SER A 82 1.09 13.25 -19.76
C SER A 82 2.26 13.02 -18.79
N VAL A 83 3.46 13.48 -19.16
CA VAL A 83 4.65 13.41 -18.29
C VAL A 83 4.45 14.18 -16.98
N ARG A 84 3.77 15.34 -17.04
CA ARG A 84 3.48 16.12 -15.82
C ARG A 84 2.54 15.36 -14.88
N ILE A 85 1.45 14.79 -15.42
CA ILE A 85 0.51 13.97 -14.63
C ILE A 85 1.23 12.77 -14.01
N GLN A 86 2.04 12.03 -14.80
CA GLN A 86 2.81 10.91 -14.30
C GLN A 86 3.77 11.30 -13.18
N LYS A 87 4.36 12.50 -13.23
CA LYS A 87 5.23 13.00 -12.17
C LYS A 87 4.46 13.27 -10.87
N GLU A 88 3.24 13.80 -10.95
CA GLU A 88 2.37 13.99 -9.79
C GLU A 88 1.92 12.66 -9.19
N GLU A 89 1.50 11.70 -10.02
CA GLU A 89 1.14 10.34 -9.58
C GLU A 89 2.30 9.62 -8.91
N LEU A 90 3.52 9.75 -9.45
CA LEU A 90 4.73 9.20 -8.83
C LEU A 90 5.01 9.84 -7.47
N GLY A 91 4.77 11.14 -7.32
CA GLY A 91 4.89 11.82 -6.03
C GLY A 91 3.91 11.27 -4.99
N GLN A 92 2.65 11.08 -5.37
CA GLN A 92 1.62 10.49 -4.50
C GLN A 92 1.93 9.03 -4.15
N THR A 93 2.37 8.25 -5.15
CA THR A 93 2.74 6.84 -4.93
C THR A 93 3.89 6.71 -3.95
N ARG A 94 4.91 7.59 -4.02
CA ARG A 94 6.03 7.60 -3.06
C ARG A 94 5.54 7.90 -1.65
N ALA A 95 4.70 8.93 -1.47
CA ALA A 95 4.14 9.26 -0.16
C ALA A 95 3.33 8.10 0.44
N THR A 96 2.52 7.42 -0.38
CA THR A 96 1.77 6.24 0.06
C THR A 96 2.69 5.05 0.40
N LEU A 97 3.78 4.87 -0.35
CA LEU A 97 4.78 3.83 -0.04
C LEU A 97 5.48 4.10 1.28
N ASP A 98 5.89 5.35 1.55
CA ASP A 98 6.52 5.72 2.82
C ASP A 98 5.58 5.45 4.00
N GLU A 99 4.30 5.88 3.91
CA GLU A 99 3.27 5.57 4.91
C GLU A 99 3.06 4.06 5.10
N THR A 100 3.07 3.30 4.00
CA THR A 100 2.92 1.83 4.05
C THR A 100 4.12 1.15 4.71
N LEU A 101 5.34 1.63 4.45
CA LEU A 101 6.57 1.11 5.08
C LEU A 101 6.56 1.35 6.59
N ASP A 102 6.13 2.52 7.05
CA ASP A 102 5.99 2.83 8.46
C ASP A 102 4.97 1.92 9.14
N ALA A 103 3.79 1.75 8.52
CA ALA A 103 2.76 0.84 9.01
C ALA A 103 3.24 -0.62 9.05
N GLN A 104 3.95 -1.08 8.02
CA GLN A 104 4.54 -2.44 7.99
C GLN A 104 5.60 -2.62 9.08
N SER A 105 6.45 -1.62 9.32
CA SER A 105 7.46 -1.68 10.37
C SER A 105 6.84 -1.82 11.75
N ALA A 106 5.76 -1.08 12.03
CA ALA A 106 4.99 -1.20 13.26
C ALA A 106 4.33 -2.60 13.38
N GLN A 107 3.74 -3.10 12.30
CA GLN A 107 3.13 -4.43 12.27
C GLN A 107 4.14 -5.55 12.54
N ILE A 108 5.35 -5.47 11.98
CA ILE A 108 6.42 -6.44 12.24
C ILE A 108 6.81 -6.42 13.73
N LYS A 109 6.95 -5.24 14.34
CA LYS A 109 7.28 -5.11 15.76
C LYS A 109 6.19 -5.75 16.65
N ILE A 110 4.92 -5.45 16.37
CA ILE A 110 3.78 -6.03 17.10
C ILE A 110 3.75 -7.56 16.93
N SER A 111 3.95 -8.06 15.72
CA SER A 111 3.96 -9.51 15.45
C SER A 111 5.10 -10.22 16.20
N ALA A 112 6.29 -9.63 16.21
CA ALA A 112 7.43 -10.17 16.94
C ALA A 112 7.18 -10.21 18.45
N LEU A 113 6.62 -9.13 19.02
CA LEU A 113 6.27 -9.07 20.45
C LEU A 113 5.18 -10.08 20.80
N THR A 114 4.17 -10.24 19.94
CA THR A 114 3.11 -11.24 20.14
C THR A 114 3.68 -12.66 20.14
N ALA A 115 4.64 -12.95 19.26
CA ALA A 115 5.34 -14.24 19.25
C ALA A 115 6.14 -14.48 20.53
N LEU A 116 6.80 -13.44 21.06
CA LEU A 116 7.52 -13.53 22.34
C LEU A 116 6.59 -13.76 23.52
N ILE A 117 5.43 -13.09 23.55
CA ILE A 117 4.39 -13.31 24.57
C ILE A 117 3.86 -14.74 24.49
N SER A 118 3.59 -15.23 23.29
CA SER A 118 3.12 -16.61 23.09
C SER A 118 4.16 -17.63 23.55
N SER A 119 5.44 -17.41 23.24
CA SER A 119 6.54 -18.26 23.73
C SER A 119 6.63 -18.27 25.26
N ALA A 120 6.62 -17.09 25.89
CA ALA A 120 6.66 -16.98 27.36
C ALA A 120 5.44 -17.64 28.02
N THR A 121 4.25 -17.51 27.42
CA THR A 121 3.04 -18.17 27.91
C THR A 121 3.16 -19.69 27.83
N SER A 122 3.66 -20.21 26.71
CA SER A 122 3.89 -21.66 26.55
C SER A 122 4.90 -22.21 27.55
N GLU A 123 5.98 -21.46 27.86
CA GLU A 123 6.94 -21.85 28.89
C GLU A 123 6.30 -21.86 30.29
N ILE A 124 5.46 -20.86 30.61
CA ILE A 124 4.71 -20.79 31.88
C ILE A 124 3.79 -22.02 31.98
N ASP A 125 3.08 -22.40 30.96
CA ASP A 125 2.16 -23.54 30.97
C ASP A 125 2.91 -24.86 31.19
N VAL A 126 4.09 -25.04 30.62
CA VAL A 126 4.97 -26.19 30.85
C VAL A 126 5.44 -26.21 32.29
N LEU A 127 5.88 -25.07 32.86
CA LEU A 127 6.32 -24.95 34.25
C LEU A 127 5.18 -25.21 35.21
N HIS A 128 3.97 -24.71 34.95
CA HIS A 128 2.77 -24.99 35.75
C HIS A 128 2.41 -26.48 35.74
N THR A 129 2.51 -27.14 34.57
CA THR A 129 2.28 -28.58 34.48
C THR A 129 3.26 -29.37 35.34
N ARG A 130 4.55 -29.03 35.26
CA ARG A 130 5.61 -29.62 36.11
C ARG A 130 5.35 -29.39 37.60
N LEU A 131 4.98 -28.16 37.97
CA LEU A 131 4.66 -27.79 39.38
C LEU A 131 3.47 -28.56 39.88
N THR A 132 2.39 -28.64 39.10
CA THR A 132 1.17 -29.38 39.46
C THR A 132 1.45 -30.86 39.70
N TYR A 133 2.26 -31.47 38.82
CA TYR A 133 2.69 -32.85 38.93
C TYR A 133 3.45 -33.10 40.24
N LEU A 134 4.46 -32.29 40.56
CA LEU A 134 5.23 -32.41 41.79
C LEU A 134 4.34 -32.19 43.04
N CYS A 135 3.49 -31.18 43.03
CA CYS A 135 2.59 -30.88 44.15
C CYS A 135 1.53 -31.99 44.37
N ALA A 136 1.06 -32.64 43.34
CA ALA A 136 0.08 -33.73 43.43
C ALA A 136 0.65 -34.91 44.23
N GLN A 137 1.94 -35.20 44.15
CA GLN A 137 2.58 -36.27 44.84
C GLN A 137 2.78 -36.02 46.35
N PHE A 138 2.82 -34.74 46.78
CA PHE A 138 2.87 -34.39 48.18
C PHE A 138 1.57 -34.66 48.99
N LYS A 139 0.46 -34.96 48.30
CA LYS A 139 -0.85 -35.25 48.92
C LYS A 139 -0.98 -36.65 49.47
N THR A 140 0.01 -37.53 49.28
CA THR A 140 -0.02 -38.91 49.75
C THR A 140 0.74 -38.98 51.06
N ASP A 141 0.09 -39.36 52.18
CA ASP A 141 0.54 -39.21 53.55
C ASP A 141 1.75 -40.07 53.98
N ASP A 142 2.34 -40.87 53.10
CA ASP A 142 3.44 -41.77 53.47
C ASP A 142 4.56 -41.80 52.41
N VAL A 143 5.14 -40.63 52.16
CA VAL A 143 6.11 -40.51 51.05
C VAL A 143 7.52 -40.24 51.57
N THR A 144 8.39 -41.24 51.42
CA THR A 144 9.85 -41.10 51.70
C THR A 144 10.60 -40.41 50.52
N GLY A 145 9.96 -40.25 49.39
CA GLY A 145 10.47 -39.60 48.18
C GLY A 145 9.41 -39.41 47.14
N ILE A 146 9.67 -38.62 46.12
CA ILE A 146 8.76 -38.25 45.01
C ILE A 146 9.38 -38.66 43.68
N LEU A 147 8.56 -39.18 42.74
CA LEU A 147 8.98 -39.46 41.41
C LEU A 147 8.97 -38.17 40.58
N ASN A 148 10.10 -37.76 39.98
CA ASN A 148 10.13 -36.63 39.06
C ASN A 148 9.54 -37.01 37.70
N LEU A 149 9.36 -36.03 36.78
CA LEU A 149 8.84 -36.28 35.44
C LEU A 149 9.76 -37.16 34.61
N GLU A 150 11.03 -37.25 34.93
CA GLU A 150 12.03 -38.10 34.29
C GLU A 150 12.04 -39.53 34.82
N GLY A 151 11.15 -39.85 35.80
CA GLY A 151 11.07 -41.18 36.38
C GLY A 151 12.09 -41.51 37.48
N GLU A 152 12.76 -40.50 38.02
CA GLU A 152 13.75 -40.63 39.09
C GLU A 152 13.14 -40.35 40.47
N TRP A 153 13.52 -41.14 41.48
CA TRP A 153 13.15 -40.88 42.89
C TRP A 153 14.01 -39.74 43.46
N ILE A 154 13.36 -38.69 43.90
CA ILE A 154 14.02 -37.56 44.58
C ILE A 154 13.54 -37.44 46.03
N SER A 155 14.42 -36.98 46.94
CA SER A 155 14.03 -36.71 48.33
C SER A 155 13.02 -35.56 48.40
N ILE A 156 12.24 -35.53 49.50
CA ILE A 156 11.28 -34.47 49.75
C ILE A 156 11.93 -33.07 49.77
N GLU A 157 13.14 -32.98 50.27
CA GLU A 157 13.91 -31.74 50.37
C GLU A 157 14.36 -31.27 48.97
N ALA A 158 14.84 -32.18 48.12
CA ALA A 158 15.14 -31.90 46.73
C ALA A 158 13.92 -31.49 45.92
N ALA A 159 12.75 -32.11 46.17
CA ALA A 159 11.50 -31.74 45.55
C ALA A 159 11.02 -30.33 45.94
N ARG A 160 11.14 -29.95 47.22
CA ARG A 160 10.85 -28.58 47.70
C ARG A 160 11.74 -27.54 47.04
N THR A 161 13.02 -27.85 46.91
CA THR A 161 13.97 -26.97 46.23
C THR A 161 13.64 -26.79 44.74
N ARG A 162 13.27 -27.89 44.06
CA ARG A 162 12.80 -27.82 42.62
C ARG A 162 11.50 -27.02 42.50
N ILE A 163 10.53 -27.19 43.41
CA ILE A 163 9.29 -26.40 43.41
C ILE A 163 9.60 -24.91 43.57
N ALA A 164 10.52 -24.54 44.50
CA ALA A 164 10.93 -23.15 44.68
C ALA A 164 11.62 -22.58 43.43
N ALA A 165 12.46 -23.36 42.77
CA ALA A 165 13.12 -22.98 41.52
C ALA A 165 12.11 -22.76 40.37
N ILE A 166 11.14 -23.68 40.23
CA ILE A 166 10.06 -23.56 39.21
C ILE A 166 9.22 -22.31 39.46
N ASN A 167 8.84 -22.03 40.70
CA ASN A 167 8.10 -20.82 41.07
C ASN A 167 8.87 -19.54 40.73
N SER A 168 10.19 -19.53 40.99
CA SER A 168 11.07 -18.43 40.62
C SER A 168 11.10 -18.21 39.11
N GLU A 169 11.24 -19.30 38.36
CA GLU A 169 11.26 -19.23 36.89
C GLU A 169 9.91 -18.74 36.31
N ILE A 170 8.78 -19.23 36.86
CA ILE A 170 7.44 -18.72 36.51
C ILE A 170 7.36 -17.22 36.75
N SER A 171 7.87 -16.73 37.88
CA SER A 171 7.86 -15.28 38.18
C SER A 171 8.68 -14.48 37.16
N ILE A 172 9.82 -14.99 36.73
CA ILE A 172 10.68 -14.36 35.74
C ILE A 172 9.93 -14.31 34.36
N GLN A 173 9.32 -15.40 33.94
CA GLN A 173 8.58 -15.46 32.68
C GLN A 173 7.34 -14.55 32.69
N LEU A 174 6.60 -14.48 33.79
CA LEU A 174 5.50 -13.56 34.00
C LEU A 174 5.95 -12.09 33.88
N GLN A 175 7.10 -11.76 34.47
CA GLN A 175 7.67 -10.41 34.39
C GLN A 175 8.07 -10.06 32.95
N ARG A 176 8.68 -11.00 32.22
CA ARG A 176 9.01 -10.82 30.81
C ARG A 176 7.76 -10.59 29.97
N ARG A 177 6.73 -11.43 30.14
CA ARG A 177 5.46 -11.30 29.43
C ARG A 177 4.83 -9.93 29.68
N TYR A 178 4.76 -9.50 30.94
CA TYR A 178 4.23 -8.19 31.30
C TYR A 178 5.00 -7.04 30.64
N THR A 179 6.33 -7.14 30.59
CA THR A 179 7.16 -6.13 29.91
C THR A 179 6.83 -6.02 28.42
N TYR A 180 6.61 -7.14 27.73
CA TYR A 180 6.24 -7.15 26.31
C TYR A 180 4.83 -6.60 26.10
N GLU A 181 3.87 -6.93 26.96
CA GLU A 181 2.50 -6.39 26.93
C GLU A 181 2.49 -4.86 27.08
N VAL A 182 3.23 -4.32 28.04
CA VAL A 182 3.38 -2.87 28.23
C VAL A 182 4.02 -2.21 27.02
N TYR A 183 5.01 -2.85 26.40
CA TYR A 183 5.65 -2.31 25.22
C TYR A 183 4.70 -2.26 24.01
N ILE A 184 3.86 -3.27 23.82
CA ILE A 184 2.80 -3.26 22.80
C ILE A 184 1.82 -2.12 23.05
N LEU A 185 1.35 -1.96 24.27
CA LEU A 185 0.42 -0.89 24.64
C LEU A 185 1.00 0.51 24.33
N ASN A 186 2.27 0.72 24.66
CA ASN A 186 2.96 1.97 24.35
C ASN A 186 3.08 2.21 22.84
N LEU A 187 3.36 1.16 22.04
CA LEU A 187 3.40 1.27 20.57
C LEU A 187 2.02 1.62 20.00
N LEU A 188 0.96 1.01 20.49
CA LEU A 188 -0.41 1.29 20.05
C LEU A 188 -0.84 2.70 20.42
N GLN A 189 -0.52 3.16 21.61
CA GLN A 189 -0.85 4.50 22.09
C GLN A 189 -0.08 5.58 21.31
N SER A 190 1.19 5.36 20.98
CA SER A 190 1.97 6.29 20.17
C SER A 190 1.41 6.39 18.75
N ALA A 191 0.96 5.29 18.15
CA ALA A 191 0.33 5.27 16.84
C ALA A 191 -1.05 5.99 16.81
N GLU A 192 -1.79 5.97 17.92
CA GLU A 192 -3.08 6.65 18.06
C GLU A 192 -2.91 8.18 18.20
N ILE A 193 -1.87 8.62 18.89
CA ILE A 193 -1.55 10.04 19.05
C ILE A 193 -1.12 10.65 17.72
N ASP A 194 -0.32 9.94 16.93
CA ASP A 194 0.17 10.40 15.62
C ASP A 194 -0.98 10.54 14.60
N ASN A 195 -1.98 9.66 14.67
CA ASN A 195 -3.18 9.73 13.84
C ASN A 195 -4.18 10.83 14.24
N ASN A 196 -4.09 11.36 15.46
CA ASN A 196 -5.00 12.39 15.98
C ASN A 196 -4.42 13.81 15.96
N THR A 197 -3.17 14.01 15.56
CA THR A 197 -2.59 15.32 15.31
C THR A 197 -2.97 15.76 13.89
N PRO A 198 -3.84 16.77 13.72
CA PRO A 198 -4.14 17.31 12.40
C PRO A 198 -2.88 17.97 11.81
N PRO A 199 -2.68 17.88 10.47
CA PRO A 199 -1.54 18.48 9.77
C PRO A 199 -1.52 20.00 9.87
#